data_f261ccb48169069f473a122a68748acd
#
_entry.id   f261ccb48169069f473a122a68748acd
#
_cell.length_a   1.000
_cell.length_b   1.000
_cell.length_c   1.000
_cell.angle_alpha   90.00
_cell.angle_beta   90.00
_cell.angle_gamma   90.00
#
_symmetry.space_group_name_H-M   'P 1'
#
loop_
_entity.id
_entity.type
_entity.pdbx_description
1 polymer ?
#
loop_
_entity_poly.entity_id
_entity_poly.type
_entity_poly.pdbx_seq_one_letter_code
_entity_poly.pdbx_strand_id
1 'polypeptide(L)'
;MNQELYEKQLIENLKKNRHVISFLKKNQLSESFVEMNSDYFASWLQTLKKCEGCQGLPYCAQKIRGRVKTLYMDGKFLEETYMPCRYMKKETRELKHSLNYRYSHLSNEEYRIDLNQIQLKDESEEYIHAYTSILESIEMKKGIYLYGQPGVGKSYLCIGCANYYAKKGNVVSFVKVPQLIQDCKEALSDFDYQATILSHLKFSEILFLDDIGSESISQWTRDSILFPALNYRMDHNLKTYFTSNYTMEELEKQYYIKGKDVNFVSSDRFMERIRSLSQAVPLLGKSRR
;
A
#
# COMPACT_ATOMS: atom_id res chain seq x y z
N MET A 1 29.19 -10.53 45.45
CA MET A 1 27.75 -10.47 45.80
C MET A 1 27.22 -11.86 45.51
N ASN A 2 26.67 -12.57 46.49
CA ASN A 2 26.37 -13.99 46.40
C ASN A 2 25.24 -14.21 45.40
N GLN A 3 25.37 -15.09 44.42
CA GLN A 3 24.42 -15.35 43.35
C GLN A 3 23.00 -15.66 43.90
N GLU A 4 22.93 -16.41 44.97
CA GLU A 4 21.69 -16.70 45.70
C GLU A 4 20.98 -15.46 46.25
N LEU A 5 21.73 -14.44 46.69
CA LEU A 5 21.15 -13.21 47.21
C LEU A 5 20.53 -12.37 46.06
N TYR A 6 21.20 -12.38 44.93
CA TYR A 6 20.70 -11.69 43.72
C TYR A 6 19.39 -12.34 43.21
N GLU A 7 19.33 -13.67 43.12
CA GLU A 7 18.12 -14.40 42.69
C GLU A 7 16.94 -14.16 43.63
N LYS A 8 17.17 -14.19 44.96
CA LYS A 8 16.13 -13.86 45.94
C LYS A 8 15.59 -12.44 45.77
N GLN A 9 16.48 -11.46 45.59
CA GLN A 9 16.06 -10.08 45.37
C GLN A 9 15.30 -9.90 44.04
N LEU A 10 15.68 -10.60 42.96
CA LEU A 10 15.00 -10.60 41.70
C LEU A 10 13.54 -11.12 41.84
N ILE A 11 13.39 -12.28 42.47
CA ILE A 11 12.08 -12.92 42.70
C ILE A 11 11.16 -12.00 43.52
N GLU A 12 11.66 -11.39 44.59
CA GLU A 12 10.92 -10.43 45.41
C GLU A 12 10.45 -9.22 44.58
N ASN A 13 11.31 -8.69 43.71
CA ASN A 13 10.95 -7.58 42.82
C ASN A 13 9.89 -7.99 41.77
N LEU A 14 10.01 -9.20 41.22
CA LEU A 14 9.05 -9.76 40.30
C LEU A 14 7.66 -9.90 40.94
N LYS A 15 7.56 -10.45 42.15
CA LYS A 15 6.30 -10.61 42.90
C LYS A 15 5.58 -9.28 43.16
N LYS A 16 6.33 -8.19 43.34
CA LYS A 16 5.80 -6.84 43.58
C LYS A 16 5.43 -6.11 42.26
N ASN A 17 5.80 -6.63 41.11
CA ASN A 17 5.61 -5.95 39.86
C ASN A 17 4.14 -6.05 39.39
N ARG A 18 3.53 -4.91 39.08
CA ARG A 18 2.10 -4.82 38.66
C ARG A 18 1.72 -5.73 37.48
N HIS A 19 2.63 -5.91 36.51
CA HIS A 19 2.39 -6.74 35.33
C HIS A 19 2.40 -8.22 35.71
N VAL A 20 3.31 -8.64 36.57
CA VAL A 20 3.39 -10.01 37.09
C VAL A 20 2.15 -10.33 37.93
N ILE A 21 1.78 -9.44 38.86
CA ILE A 21 0.58 -9.60 39.70
C ILE A 21 -0.67 -9.73 38.82
N SER A 22 -0.79 -8.89 37.79
CA SER A 22 -1.92 -8.96 36.83
C SER A 22 -1.95 -10.29 36.07
N PHE A 23 -0.78 -10.79 35.66
CA PHE A 23 -0.66 -12.09 34.98
C PHE A 23 -1.09 -13.25 35.87
N LEU A 24 -0.58 -13.28 37.13
CA LEU A 24 -0.94 -14.31 38.10
C LEU A 24 -2.46 -14.34 38.38
N LYS A 25 -3.06 -13.17 38.65
CA LYS A 25 -4.50 -13.05 38.88
C LYS A 25 -5.33 -13.53 37.70
N LYS A 26 -4.97 -13.12 36.48
CA LYS A 26 -5.68 -13.51 35.26
C LYS A 26 -5.69 -15.02 35.04
N ASN A 27 -4.59 -15.69 35.38
CA ASN A 27 -4.42 -17.13 35.15
C ASN A 27 -4.64 -17.98 36.43
N GLN A 28 -5.09 -17.37 37.54
CA GLN A 28 -5.36 -18.05 38.84
C GLN A 28 -4.12 -18.81 39.38
N LEU A 29 -2.94 -18.20 39.24
CA LEU A 29 -1.66 -18.77 39.65
C LEU A 29 -1.21 -18.21 41.01
N SER A 30 -0.49 -19.04 41.81
CA SER A 30 0.10 -18.64 43.07
C SER A 30 1.43 -17.89 42.86
N GLU A 31 1.91 -17.20 43.91
CA GLU A 31 3.22 -16.50 43.88
C GLU A 31 4.40 -17.46 43.70
N SER A 32 4.31 -18.71 44.14
CA SER A 32 5.32 -19.74 43.90
C SER A 32 5.59 -20.01 42.42
N PHE A 33 4.62 -19.74 41.56
CA PHE A 33 4.79 -19.84 40.10
C PHE A 33 5.84 -18.88 39.55
N VAL A 34 6.03 -17.71 40.21
CA VAL A 34 7.06 -16.74 39.84
C VAL A 34 8.46 -17.29 40.15
N GLU A 35 8.62 -18.02 41.23
CA GLU A 35 9.90 -18.61 41.60
C GLU A 35 10.39 -19.63 40.58
N MET A 36 9.48 -20.48 40.11
CA MET A 36 9.77 -21.49 39.09
C MET A 36 10.00 -20.93 37.68
N ASN A 37 9.55 -19.70 37.40
CA ASN A 37 9.55 -19.09 36.06
C ASN A 37 10.18 -17.69 36.06
N SER A 38 11.10 -17.41 36.99
CA SER A 38 11.69 -16.08 37.22
C SER A 38 12.33 -15.49 35.95
N ASP A 39 13.03 -16.30 35.16
CA ASP A 39 13.69 -15.86 33.93
C ASP A 39 12.69 -15.41 32.84
N TYR A 40 11.57 -16.12 32.69
CA TYR A 40 10.51 -15.73 31.78
C TYR A 40 9.92 -14.38 32.15
N PHE A 41 9.59 -14.17 33.44
CA PHE A 41 9.05 -12.92 33.92
C PHE A 41 10.08 -11.77 33.83
N ALA A 42 11.34 -12.00 34.17
CA ALA A 42 12.39 -11.00 34.05
C ALA A 42 12.61 -10.57 32.60
N SER A 43 12.75 -11.53 31.69
CA SER A 43 12.88 -11.28 30.24
C SER A 43 11.68 -10.52 29.68
N TRP A 44 10.47 -10.90 30.08
CA TRP A 44 9.23 -10.23 29.68
C TRP A 44 9.22 -8.76 30.12
N LEU A 45 9.52 -8.50 31.42
CA LEU A 45 9.55 -7.14 31.96
C LEU A 45 10.61 -6.26 31.29
N GLN A 46 11.77 -6.80 30.96
CA GLN A 46 12.79 -6.08 30.18
C GLN A 46 12.27 -5.65 28.81
N THR A 47 11.46 -6.51 28.18
CA THR A 47 10.81 -6.18 26.90
C THR A 47 9.76 -5.08 27.07
N LEU A 48 8.95 -5.13 28.13
CA LEU A 48 7.94 -4.10 28.43
C LEU A 48 8.58 -2.76 28.73
N LYS A 49 9.70 -2.75 29.46
CA LYS A 49 10.45 -1.54 29.80
C LYS A 49 10.92 -0.76 28.59
N LYS A 50 11.26 -1.44 27.47
CA LYS A 50 11.59 -0.79 26.19
C LYS A 50 10.41 -0.03 25.58
N CYS A 51 9.18 -0.29 25.98
CA CYS A 51 7.97 0.38 25.52
C CYS A 51 7.55 1.56 26.41
N GLU A 52 8.21 1.77 27.55
CA GLU A 52 7.96 2.92 28.40
C GLU A 52 8.41 4.19 27.66
N GLY A 53 7.52 5.19 27.57
CA GLY A 53 7.81 6.43 26.83
C GLY A 53 7.90 6.27 25.31
N CYS A 54 7.52 5.12 24.73
CA CYS A 54 7.58 4.87 23.28
C CYS A 54 6.74 5.90 22.49
N GLN A 55 7.37 6.55 21.50
CA GLN A 55 6.78 7.59 20.65
C GLN A 55 6.20 7.05 19.34
N GLY A 56 6.25 5.74 19.09
CA GLY A 56 5.66 5.14 17.88
C GLY A 56 6.58 4.14 17.18
N LEU A 57 6.09 3.59 16.08
CA LEU A 57 6.79 2.56 15.32
C LEU A 57 8.16 2.98 14.75
N PRO A 58 8.35 4.23 14.27
CA PRO A 58 9.67 4.68 13.79
C PRO A 58 10.76 4.60 14.86
N TYR A 59 10.39 4.76 16.15
CA TYR A 59 11.31 4.76 17.29
C TYR A 59 11.25 3.47 18.10
N CYS A 60 10.77 2.37 17.49
CA CYS A 60 10.57 1.11 18.18
C CYS A 60 11.90 0.44 18.57
N ALA A 61 12.17 0.31 19.87
CA ALA A 61 13.36 -0.35 20.43
C ALA A 61 13.20 -1.87 20.59
N GLN A 62 12.12 -2.47 20.14
CA GLN A 62 11.88 -3.91 20.22
C GLN A 62 12.71 -4.66 19.16
N LYS A 63 13.02 -5.92 19.45
CA LYS A 63 13.74 -6.81 18.50
C LYS A 63 12.94 -6.98 17.19
N ILE A 64 11.62 -7.07 17.31
CA ILE A 64 10.70 -7.10 16.18
C ILE A 64 9.87 -5.81 16.26
N ARG A 65 9.99 -4.94 15.24
CA ARG A 65 9.30 -3.65 15.18
C ARG A 65 7.79 -3.84 15.40
N GLY A 66 7.25 -3.08 16.34
CA GLY A 66 5.81 -3.06 16.63
C GLY A 66 5.27 -4.30 17.34
N ARG A 67 6.12 -5.23 17.76
CA ARG A 67 5.73 -6.42 18.51
C ARG A 67 6.34 -6.43 19.89
N VAL A 68 5.56 -6.85 20.87
CA VAL A 68 5.98 -6.94 22.28
C VAL A 68 5.86 -8.39 22.73
N LYS A 69 6.90 -8.89 23.40
CA LYS A 69 6.87 -10.19 24.05
C LYS A 69 5.71 -10.23 25.04
N THR A 70 4.92 -11.26 25.01
CA THR A 70 3.77 -11.48 25.91
C THR A 70 3.83 -12.92 26.39
N LEU A 71 3.61 -13.13 27.68
CA LEU A 71 3.50 -14.45 28.27
C LEU A 71 2.05 -14.93 28.20
N TYR A 72 1.88 -16.23 28.03
CA TYR A 72 0.58 -16.91 28.09
C TYR A 72 0.74 -18.32 28.67
N MET A 73 -0.38 -18.90 29.12
CA MET A 73 -0.40 -20.28 29.59
C MET A 73 -0.88 -21.19 28.44
N ASP A 74 -0.09 -22.23 28.17
CA ASP A 74 -0.52 -23.37 27.34
C ASP A 74 -0.69 -24.58 28.26
N GLY A 75 -1.94 -24.86 28.66
CA GLY A 75 -2.23 -25.79 29.72
C GLY A 75 -1.55 -25.40 31.02
N LYS A 76 -0.55 -26.17 31.48
CA LYS A 76 0.23 -25.92 32.70
C LYS A 76 1.58 -25.24 32.44
N PHE A 77 1.98 -25.04 31.18
CA PHE A 77 3.26 -24.48 30.78
C PHE A 77 3.16 -22.98 30.52
N LEU A 78 4.22 -22.27 30.94
CA LEU A 78 4.38 -20.85 30.63
C LEU A 78 5.11 -20.72 29.29
N GLU A 79 4.44 -20.10 28.34
CA GLU A 79 4.95 -19.89 27.00
C GLU A 79 5.08 -18.40 26.68
N GLU A 80 5.87 -18.07 25.67
CA GLU A 80 6.04 -16.69 25.20
C GLU A 80 5.65 -16.56 23.73
N THR A 81 5.05 -15.41 23.41
CA THR A 81 4.71 -15.02 22.04
C THR A 81 4.96 -13.54 21.82
N TYR A 82 4.95 -13.11 20.55
CA TYR A 82 5.10 -11.71 20.19
C TYR A 82 3.76 -11.16 19.67
N MET A 83 3.14 -10.30 20.47
CA MET A 83 1.86 -9.66 20.13
C MET A 83 2.06 -8.26 19.56
N PRO A 84 1.23 -7.82 18.60
CA PRO A 84 1.30 -6.45 18.08
C PRO A 84 1.03 -5.43 19.18
N CYS A 85 1.89 -4.41 19.29
CA CYS A 85 1.74 -3.30 20.23
C CYS A 85 0.57 -2.37 19.83
N ARG A 86 0.26 -1.39 20.69
CA ARG A 86 -0.82 -0.41 20.42
C ARG A 86 -0.64 0.34 19.10
N TYR A 87 0.59 0.72 18.75
CA TYR A 87 0.89 1.44 17.51
C TYR A 87 0.78 0.54 16.29
N MET A 88 1.26 -0.70 16.36
CA MET A 88 1.09 -1.69 15.29
C MET A 88 -0.39 -2.02 15.06
N LYS A 89 -1.18 -2.21 16.14
CA LYS A 89 -2.63 -2.43 16.03
C LYS A 89 -3.34 -1.23 15.36
N LYS A 90 -2.92 -0.01 15.70
CA LYS A 90 -3.46 1.21 15.08
C LYS A 90 -3.12 1.24 13.59
N GLU A 91 -1.85 1.06 13.22
CA GLU A 91 -1.39 1.04 11.84
C GLU A 91 -2.09 -0.04 11.01
N THR A 92 -2.18 -1.29 11.52
CA THR A 92 -2.90 -2.38 10.86
C THR A 92 -4.38 -2.04 10.62
N ARG A 93 -5.02 -1.34 11.55
CA ARG A 93 -6.41 -0.90 11.40
C ARG A 93 -6.55 0.19 10.33
N GLU A 94 -5.67 1.19 10.36
CA GLU A 94 -5.64 2.29 9.41
C GLU A 94 -5.38 1.81 7.98
N LEU A 95 -4.48 0.84 7.83
CA LEU A 95 -4.09 0.29 6.53
C LEU A 95 -4.85 -0.99 6.14
N LYS A 96 -5.94 -1.33 6.83
CA LYS A 96 -6.71 -2.55 6.55
C LYS A 96 -7.14 -2.65 5.08
N HIS A 97 -7.47 -1.53 4.46
CA HIS A 97 -7.88 -1.47 3.06
C HIS A 97 -6.76 -1.84 2.07
N SER A 98 -5.48 -1.80 2.50
CA SER A 98 -4.36 -2.25 1.64
C SER A 98 -4.47 -3.73 1.27
N LEU A 99 -5.20 -4.54 2.04
CA LEU A 99 -5.49 -5.94 1.73
C LEU A 99 -6.42 -6.11 0.50
N ASN A 100 -7.10 -5.06 0.08
CA ASN A 100 -7.95 -5.04 -1.10
C ASN A 100 -7.18 -4.65 -2.38
N TYR A 101 -5.87 -4.38 -2.25
CA TYR A 101 -5.02 -4.22 -3.42
C TYR A 101 -4.47 -5.57 -3.88
N ARG A 102 -4.76 -5.91 -5.12
CA ARG A 102 -4.26 -7.13 -5.76
C ARG A 102 -2.81 -6.99 -6.22
N TYR A 103 -2.46 -5.81 -6.75
CA TYR A 103 -1.11 -5.43 -7.14
C TYR A 103 -0.90 -3.94 -6.92
N SER A 104 0.18 -3.55 -6.24
CA SER A 104 0.36 -2.15 -5.88
C SER A 104 1.83 -1.76 -5.72
N HIS A 105 2.19 -0.59 -6.26
CA HIS A 105 3.47 0.08 -6.04
C HIS A 105 3.38 1.20 -5.00
N LEU A 106 2.35 1.19 -4.16
CA LEU A 106 2.16 2.21 -3.12
C LEU A 106 2.99 1.92 -1.88
N SER A 107 3.56 2.97 -1.30
CA SER A 107 4.17 2.96 0.03
C SER A 107 3.11 3.00 1.14
N ASN A 108 3.53 2.72 2.38
CA ASN A 108 2.63 2.82 3.53
C ASN A 108 2.08 4.24 3.76
N GLU A 109 2.84 5.27 3.40
CA GLU A 109 2.43 6.66 3.45
C GLU A 109 1.36 6.96 2.40
N GLU A 110 1.53 6.44 1.18
CA GLU A 110 0.58 6.60 0.09
C GLU A 110 -0.77 5.91 0.38
N TYR A 111 -0.79 4.77 1.08
CA TYR A 111 -2.05 4.15 1.55
C TYR A 111 -2.82 5.01 2.57
N ARG A 112 -2.19 6.01 3.22
CA ARG A 112 -2.87 6.91 4.15
C ARG A 112 -3.58 8.09 3.48
N ILE A 113 -3.31 8.34 2.20
CA ILE A 113 -3.96 9.42 1.46
C ILE A 113 -5.46 9.13 1.37
N ASP A 114 -6.27 10.05 1.88
CA ASP A 114 -7.73 9.94 1.89
C ASP A 114 -8.34 10.99 0.95
N LEU A 115 -9.05 10.53 -0.08
CA LEU A 115 -9.68 11.40 -1.06
C LEU A 115 -10.57 12.45 -0.40
N ASN A 116 -11.34 12.06 0.63
CA ASN A 116 -12.28 12.94 1.32
C ASN A 116 -11.61 13.96 2.26
N GLN A 117 -10.31 13.78 2.55
CA GLN A 117 -9.55 14.67 3.43
C GLN A 117 -8.60 15.61 2.67
N ILE A 118 -8.63 15.56 1.34
CA ILE A 118 -7.85 16.47 0.50
C ILE A 118 -8.35 17.91 0.73
N GLN A 119 -7.45 18.78 1.18
CA GLN A 119 -7.78 20.18 1.42
C GLN A 119 -7.82 20.93 0.10
N LEU A 120 -8.93 21.62 -0.15
CA LEU A 120 -9.13 22.42 -1.37
C LEU A 120 -9.02 23.93 -1.12
N LYS A 121 -8.79 24.31 0.14
CA LYS A 121 -8.63 25.72 0.50
C LYS A 121 -7.35 26.25 -0.16
N ASP A 122 -7.46 27.40 -0.81
CA ASP A 122 -6.38 28.09 -1.52
C ASP A 122 -5.80 27.31 -2.73
N GLU A 123 -6.54 26.31 -3.23
CA GLU A 123 -6.17 25.56 -4.43
C GLU A 123 -6.61 26.27 -5.72
N SER A 124 -5.92 25.98 -6.83
CA SER A 124 -6.30 26.52 -8.14
C SER A 124 -7.61 25.91 -8.65
N GLU A 125 -8.32 26.67 -9.52
CA GLU A 125 -9.55 26.20 -10.15
C GLU A 125 -9.35 24.89 -10.92
N GLU A 126 -8.21 24.74 -11.59
CA GLU A 126 -7.85 23.52 -12.33
C GLU A 126 -7.69 22.31 -11.39
N TYR A 127 -7.11 22.52 -10.21
CA TYR A 127 -6.99 21.44 -9.23
C TYR A 127 -8.34 21.04 -8.65
N ILE A 128 -9.17 22.02 -8.33
CA ILE A 128 -10.54 21.79 -7.84
C ILE A 128 -11.35 21.06 -8.92
N HIS A 129 -11.26 21.50 -10.18
CA HIS A 129 -11.92 20.83 -11.31
C HIS A 129 -11.46 19.36 -11.46
N ALA A 130 -10.15 19.10 -11.42
CA ALA A 130 -9.61 17.74 -11.51
C ALA A 130 -10.07 16.86 -10.33
N TYR A 131 -10.06 17.40 -9.11
CA TYR A 131 -10.58 16.71 -7.92
C TYR A 131 -12.07 16.39 -8.07
N THR A 132 -12.89 17.34 -8.49
CA THR A 132 -14.33 17.17 -8.70
C THR A 132 -14.59 16.11 -9.79
N SER A 133 -13.85 16.18 -10.90
CA SER A 133 -13.96 15.18 -11.98
C SER A 133 -13.65 13.76 -11.50
N ILE A 134 -12.66 13.61 -10.60
CA ILE A 134 -12.36 12.31 -9.96
C ILE A 134 -13.53 11.85 -9.09
N LEU A 135 -14.13 12.73 -8.28
CA LEU A 135 -15.29 12.39 -7.46
C LEU A 135 -16.48 11.95 -8.32
N GLU A 136 -16.81 12.70 -9.36
CA GLU A 136 -17.89 12.39 -10.28
C GLU A 136 -17.66 11.05 -11.00
N SER A 137 -16.40 10.76 -11.37
CA SER A 137 -16.04 9.51 -12.03
C SER A 137 -16.32 8.27 -11.20
N ILE A 138 -16.45 8.40 -9.86
CA ILE A 138 -16.75 7.27 -8.97
C ILE A 138 -18.09 6.62 -9.36
N GLU A 139 -19.08 7.43 -9.70
CA GLU A 139 -20.42 6.97 -10.11
C GLU A 139 -20.53 6.67 -11.62
N MET A 140 -19.55 7.10 -12.42
CA MET A 140 -19.52 6.87 -13.86
C MET A 140 -18.97 5.49 -14.22
N LYS A 141 -19.23 5.01 -15.43
CA LYS A 141 -18.61 3.77 -15.94
C LYS A 141 -17.14 3.94 -16.30
N LYS A 142 -16.77 5.09 -16.87
CA LYS A 142 -15.40 5.40 -17.27
C LYS A 142 -14.58 5.94 -16.12
N GLY A 143 -13.27 5.67 -16.13
CA GLY A 143 -12.31 6.36 -15.29
C GLY A 143 -11.88 7.72 -15.88
N ILE A 144 -10.79 8.25 -15.32
CA ILE A 144 -10.19 9.53 -15.75
C ILE A 144 -8.79 9.29 -16.33
N TYR A 145 -8.49 9.99 -17.41
CA TYR A 145 -7.13 10.22 -17.89
C TYR A 145 -6.69 11.61 -17.43
N LEU A 146 -5.97 11.66 -16.29
CA LEU A 146 -5.54 12.90 -15.68
C LEU A 146 -4.15 13.28 -16.21
N TYR A 147 -4.04 14.39 -16.95
CA TYR A 147 -2.78 14.78 -17.58
C TYR A 147 -2.33 16.20 -17.21
N GLY A 148 -1.02 16.45 -17.28
CA GLY A 148 -0.42 17.74 -17.00
C GLY A 148 1.03 17.61 -16.57
N GLN A 149 1.67 18.73 -16.24
CA GLN A 149 3.09 18.78 -15.91
C GLN A 149 3.46 17.93 -14.69
N PRO A 150 4.73 17.48 -14.58
CA PRO A 150 5.21 16.78 -13.38
C PRO A 150 5.04 17.64 -12.13
N GLY A 151 4.65 16.98 -11.02
CA GLY A 151 4.57 17.63 -9.71
C GLY A 151 3.26 18.36 -9.39
N VAL A 152 2.31 18.48 -10.33
CA VAL A 152 1.03 19.20 -10.10
C VAL A 152 0.02 18.45 -9.22
N GLY A 153 0.28 17.20 -8.82
CA GLY A 153 -0.57 16.44 -7.90
C GLY A 153 -1.41 15.33 -8.52
N LYS A 154 -1.22 14.98 -9.81
CA LYS A 154 -1.98 13.92 -10.52
C LYS A 154 -2.00 12.59 -9.75
N SER A 155 -0.82 12.05 -9.46
CA SER A 155 -0.69 10.78 -8.72
C SER A 155 -1.33 10.86 -7.33
N TYR A 156 -1.20 11.99 -6.64
CA TYR A 156 -1.79 12.20 -5.31
C TYR A 156 -3.32 12.05 -5.33
N LEU A 157 -3.98 12.69 -6.28
CA LEU A 157 -5.43 12.58 -6.47
C LEU A 157 -5.86 11.15 -6.84
N CYS A 158 -5.13 10.50 -7.75
CA CYS A 158 -5.42 9.12 -8.15
C CYS A 158 -5.16 8.11 -7.03
N ILE A 159 -4.15 8.31 -6.19
CA ILE A 159 -3.91 7.48 -4.99
C ILE A 159 -5.06 7.62 -4.00
N GLY A 160 -5.51 8.85 -3.74
CA GLY A 160 -6.68 9.09 -2.89
C GLY A 160 -7.94 8.36 -3.40
N CYS A 161 -8.17 8.40 -4.71
CA CYS A 161 -9.27 7.70 -5.37
C CYS A 161 -9.12 6.18 -5.26
N ALA A 162 -7.93 5.63 -5.46
CA ALA A 162 -7.65 4.20 -5.31
C ALA A 162 -7.91 3.71 -3.88
N ASN A 163 -7.43 4.47 -2.89
CA ASN A 163 -7.68 4.19 -1.48
C ASN A 163 -9.18 4.27 -1.13
N TYR A 164 -9.92 5.20 -1.74
CA TYR A 164 -11.38 5.27 -1.58
C TYR A 164 -12.06 3.97 -2.03
N TYR A 165 -11.74 3.48 -3.24
CA TYR A 165 -12.29 2.21 -3.73
C TYR A 165 -11.88 1.02 -2.85
N ALA A 166 -10.62 0.94 -2.45
CA ALA A 166 -10.13 -0.11 -1.56
C ALA A 166 -10.84 -0.08 -0.20
N LYS A 167 -11.10 1.10 0.38
CA LYS A 167 -11.88 1.27 1.62
C LYS A 167 -13.34 0.83 1.46
N LYS A 168 -13.89 0.91 0.26
CA LYS A 168 -15.23 0.41 -0.07
C LYS A 168 -15.27 -1.11 -0.31
N GLY A 169 -14.14 -1.79 -0.32
CA GLY A 169 -14.01 -3.23 -0.50
C GLY A 169 -13.75 -3.67 -1.95
N ASN A 170 -13.61 -2.74 -2.89
CA ASN A 170 -13.26 -3.10 -4.26
C ASN A 170 -11.84 -3.67 -4.37
N VAL A 171 -11.66 -4.58 -5.31
CA VAL A 171 -10.34 -5.13 -5.67
C VAL A 171 -9.63 -4.15 -6.59
N VAL A 172 -8.58 -3.51 -6.07
CA VAL A 172 -7.84 -2.45 -6.76
C VAL A 172 -6.46 -2.94 -7.20
N SER A 173 -5.97 -2.46 -8.34
CA SER A 173 -4.55 -2.45 -8.66
C SER A 173 -4.10 -1.01 -8.92
N PHE A 174 -2.98 -0.60 -8.30
CA PHE A 174 -2.34 0.69 -8.53
C PHE A 174 -0.90 0.49 -8.97
N VAL A 175 -0.61 0.81 -10.22
CA VAL A 175 0.67 0.49 -10.85
C VAL A 175 1.32 1.75 -11.41
N LYS A 176 2.53 2.04 -10.98
CA LYS A 176 3.42 3.03 -11.63
C LYS A 176 3.95 2.37 -12.89
N VAL A 177 3.54 2.85 -14.08
CA VAL A 177 3.84 2.16 -15.35
C VAL A 177 5.34 1.95 -15.60
N PRO A 178 6.24 2.92 -15.31
CA PRO A 178 7.67 2.68 -15.42
C PRO A 178 8.16 1.50 -14.55
N GLN A 179 7.66 1.38 -13.31
CA GLN A 179 8.00 0.27 -12.42
C GLN A 179 7.40 -1.05 -12.90
N LEU A 180 6.15 -1.05 -13.36
CA LEU A 180 5.52 -2.23 -13.97
C LEU A 180 6.37 -2.80 -15.10
N ILE A 181 6.87 -1.94 -15.99
CA ILE A 181 7.69 -2.39 -17.12
C ILE A 181 9.02 -2.94 -16.64
N GLN A 182 9.59 -2.40 -15.58
CA GLN A 182 10.79 -2.94 -14.95
C GLN A 182 10.52 -4.33 -14.33
N ASP A 183 9.45 -4.46 -13.57
CA ASP A 183 9.05 -5.75 -12.95
C ASP A 183 8.82 -6.83 -14.03
N CYS A 184 8.15 -6.47 -15.14
CA CYS A 184 7.96 -7.38 -16.27
C CYS A 184 9.27 -7.76 -16.98
N LYS A 185 10.26 -6.87 -17.05
CA LYS A 185 11.59 -7.17 -17.60
C LYS A 185 12.38 -8.13 -16.69
N GLU A 186 12.30 -7.90 -15.38
CA GLU A 186 12.94 -8.79 -14.39
C GLU A 186 12.29 -10.18 -14.38
N ALA A 187 11.01 -10.26 -14.72
CA ALA A 187 10.25 -11.50 -14.83
C ALA A 187 10.35 -12.20 -16.21
N LEU A 188 11.22 -11.76 -17.13
CA LEU A 188 11.31 -12.36 -18.48
C LEU A 188 11.67 -13.86 -18.46
N SER A 189 12.40 -14.33 -17.46
CA SER A 189 12.73 -15.74 -17.24
C SER A 189 11.73 -16.50 -16.37
N ASP A 190 10.73 -15.81 -15.79
CA ASP A 190 9.69 -16.37 -14.93
C ASP A 190 8.31 -16.08 -15.54
N PHE A 191 7.88 -16.97 -16.43
CA PHE A 191 6.62 -16.85 -17.15
C PHE A 191 5.40 -16.86 -16.24
N ASP A 192 5.44 -17.62 -15.13
CA ASP A 192 4.32 -17.71 -14.18
C ASP A 192 4.14 -16.39 -13.42
N TYR A 193 5.24 -15.78 -13.01
CA TYR A 193 5.20 -14.47 -12.34
C TYR A 193 4.75 -13.38 -13.30
N GLN A 194 5.25 -13.35 -14.54
CA GLN A 194 4.80 -12.40 -15.56
C GLN A 194 3.30 -12.56 -15.87
N ALA A 195 2.83 -13.81 -16.04
CA ALA A 195 1.41 -14.08 -16.23
C ALA A 195 0.56 -13.62 -15.04
N THR A 196 1.07 -13.76 -13.82
CA THR A 196 0.43 -13.27 -12.60
C THR A 196 0.28 -11.75 -12.61
N ILE A 197 1.35 -11.00 -12.93
CA ILE A 197 1.28 -9.53 -13.07
C ILE A 197 0.20 -9.15 -14.09
N LEU A 198 0.23 -9.74 -15.28
CA LEU A 198 -0.74 -9.44 -16.34
C LEU A 198 -2.17 -9.79 -15.92
N SER A 199 -2.36 -10.87 -15.16
CA SER A 199 -3.67 -11.24 -14.61
C SER A 199 -4.19 -10.17 -13.65
N HIS A 200 -3.32 -9.59 -12.83
CA HIS A 200 -3.68 -8.52 -11.91
C HIS A 200 -4.16 -7.26 -12.64
N LEU A 201 -3.50 -6.89 -13.75
CA LEU A 201 -3.94 -5.76 -14.58
C LEU A 201 -5.30 -6.02 -15.24
N LYS A 202 -5.54 -7.25 -15.71
CA LYS A 202 -6.80 -7.62 -16.39
C LYS A 202 -7.98 -7.69 -15.44
N PHE A 203 -7.81 -8.37 -14.29
CA PHE A 203 -8.92 -8.84 -13.46
C PHE A 203 -9.18 -8.02 -12.19
N SER A 204 -8.44 -6.96 -11.92
CA SER A 204 -8.81 -6.02 -10.86
C SER A 204 -10.07 -5.26 -11.25
N GLU A 205 -10.99 -5.07 -10.30
CA GLU A 205 -12.22 -4.30 -10.55
C GLU A 205 -11.87 -2.88 -10.99
N ILE A 206 -10.94 -2.26 -10.27
CA ILE A 206 -10.46 -0.90 -10.56
C ILE A 206 -8.95 -0.95 -10.79
N LEU A 207 -8.50 -0.40 -11.91
CA LEU A 207 -7.08 -0.29 -12.25
C LEU A 207 -6.66 1.18 -12.35
N PHE A 208 -5.54 1.50 -11.73
CA PHE A 208 -4.84 2.77 -11.89
C PHE A 208 -3.48 2.52 -12.56
N LEU A 209 -3.27 3.17 -13.71
CA LEU A 209 -2.00 3.19 -14.44
C LEU A 209 -1.39 4.59 -14.28
N ASP A 210 -0.46 4.71 -13.34
CA ASP A 210 0.17 5.97 -12.99
C ASP A 210 1.42 6.22 -13.85
N ASP A 211 1.54 7.45 -14.34
CA ASP A 211 2.66 7.97 -15.13
C ASP A 211 2.88 7.23 -16.48
N ILE A 212 1.75 6.90 -17.18
CA ILE A 212 1.82 6.27 -18.50
C ILE A 212 2.46 7.20 -19.53
N GLY A 213 3.38 6.65 -20.32
CA GLY A 213 4.20 7.39 -21.29
C GLY A 213 5.57 7.79 -20.76
N SER A 214 5.86 7.58 -19.47
CA SER A 214 7.19 7.84 -18.86
C SER A 214 8.07 6.60 -18.80
N GLU A 215 7.56 5.44 -19.16
CA GLU A 215 8.30 4.18 -19.24
C GLU A 215 9.16 4.10 -20.52
N SER A 216 10.05 3.11 -20.58
CA SER A 216 10.77 2.77 -21.82
C SER A 216 9.77 2.21 -22.85
N ILE A 217 9.24 3.09 -23.70
CA ILE A 217 8.27 2.72 -24.74
C ILE A 217 8.94 1.84 -25.80
N SER A 218 8.35 0.69 -26.06
CA SER A 218 8.76 -0.25 -27.08
C SER A 218 7.55 -1.01 -27.63
N GLN A 219 7.71 -1.70 -28.74
CA GLN A 219 6.63 -2.58 -29.25
C GLN A 219 6.21 -3.64 -28.21
N TRP A 220 7.19 -4.22 -27.51
CA TRP A 220 6.92 -5.21 -26.46
C TRP A 220 6.12 -4.60 -25.29
N THR A 221 6.51 -3.42 -24.80
CA THR A 221 5.81 -2.71 -23.74
C THR A 221 4.36 -2.44 -24.11
N ARG A 222 4.15 -1.87 -25.32
CA ARG A 222 2.83 -1.54 -25.82
C ARG A 222 2.01 -2.79 -26.12
N ASP A 223 2.51 -3.70 -26.98
CA ASP A 223 1.70 -4.75 -27.60
C ASP A 223 1.63 -6.03 -26.74
N SER A 224 2.66 -6.32 -25.92
CA SER A 224 2.70 -7.53 -25.11
C SER A 224 2.26 -7.31 -23.66
N ILE A 225 2.43 -6.10 -23.09
CA ILE A 225 2.11 -5.82 -21.69
C ILE A 225 0.84 -5.01 -21.57
N LEU A 226 0.80 -3.79 -22.10
CA LEU A 226 -0.30 -2.85 -21.85
C LEU A 226 -1.54 -3.15 -22.67
N PHE A 227 -1.39 -3.38 -23.97
CA PHE A 227 -2.52 -3.57 -24.89
C PHE A 227 -3.42 -4.75 -24.52
N PRO A 228 -2.92 -5.96 -24.18
CA PRO A 228 -3.79 -7.06 -23.81
C PRO A 228 -4.60 -6.80 -22.52
N ALA A 229 -4.03 -6.06 -21.57
CA ALA A 229 -4.74 -5.68 -20.37
C ALA A 229 -5.83 -4.65 -20.65
N LEU A 230 -5.52 -3.58 -21.41
CA LEU A 230 -6.48 -2.53 -21.76
C LEU A 230 -7.60 -3.06 -22.67
N ASN A 231 -7.26 -3.94 -23.62
CA ASN A 231 -8.27 -4.57 -24.48
C ASN A 231 -9.27 -5.39 -23.65
N TYR A 232 -8.76 -6.28 -22.77
CA TYR A 232 -9.62 -7.06 -21.88
C TYR A 232 -10.53 -6.16 -21.03
N ARG A 233 -9.97 -5.09 -20.45
CA ARG A 233 -10.72 -4.16 -19.60
C ARG A 233 -11.80 -3.39 -20.36
N MET A 234 -11.51 -2.99 -21.60
CA MET A 234 -12.49 -2.35 -22.47
C MET A 234 -13.64 -3.31 -22.79
N ASP A 235 -13.34 -4.55 -23.20
CA ASP A 235 -14.34 -5.56 -23.54
C ASP A 235 -15.26 -5.93 -22.36
N HIS A 236 -14.74 -5.82 -21.12
CA HIS A 236 -15.47 -6.12 -19.89
C HIS A 236 -15.97 -4.89 -19.14
N ASN A 237 -15.84 -3.68 -19.70
CA ASN A 237 -16.22 -2.41 -19.08
C ASN A 237 -15.62 -2.22 -17.67
N LEU A 238 -14.38 -2.65 -17.45
CA LEU A 238 -13.67 -2.52 -16.17
C LEU A 238 -13.07 -1.12 -16.03
N LYS A 239 -13.40 -0.45 -14.95
CA LYS A 239 -13.01 0.94 -14.70
C LYS A 239 -11.49 1.09 -14.61
N THR A 240 -10.95 2.03 -15.40
CA THR A 240 -9.49 2.24 -15.51
C THR A 240 -9.16 3.73 -15.48
N TYR A 241 -8.24 4.09 -14.60
CA TYR A 241 -7.72 5.44 -14.42
C TYR A 241 -6.28 5.52 -14.94
N PHE A 242 -5.93 6.69 -15.45
CA PHE A 242 -4.59 6.95 -15.96
C PHE A 242 -4.09 8.29 -15.43
N THR A 243 -2.78 8.39 -15.17
CA THR A 243 -2.11 9.67 -15.10
C THR A 243 -1.01 9.74 -16.14
N SER A 244 -0.77 10.91 -16.70
CA SER A 244 0.28 11.14 -17.71
C SER A 244 0.83 12.55 -17.66
N ASN A 245 2.04 12.72 -18.14
CA ASN A 245 2.61 14.04 -18.41
C ASN A 245 2.24 14.58 -19.81
N TYR A 246 1.55 13.77 -20.61
CA TYR A 246 1.20 14.02 -22.00
C TYR A 246 -0.31 14.14 -22.17
N THR A 247 -0.75 14.99 -23.10
CA THR A 247 -2.12 14.90 -23.63
C THR A 247 -2.31 13.56 -24.35
N MET A 248 -3.56 13.17 -24.67
CA MET A 248 -3.79 11.94 -25.40
C MET A 248 -3.13 11.94 -26.80
N GLU A 249 -3.09 13.09 -27.46
CA GLU A 249 -2.48 13.27 -28.77
C GLU A 249 -0.94 13.20 -28.72
N GLU A 250 -0.34 13.74 -27.66
CA GLU A 250 1.10 13.63 -27.41
C GLU A 250 1.48 12.20 -27.03
N LEU A 251 0.68 11.54 -26.19
CA LEU A 251 0.90 10.14 -25.79
C LEU A 251 0.86 9.21 -27.01
N GLU A 252 -0.07 9.44 -27.93
CA GLU A 252 -0.18 8.69 -29.18
C GLU A 252 1.10 8.76 -29.99
N LYS A 253 1.69 9.95 -30.11
CA LYS A 253 2.97 10.15 -30.79
C LYS A 253 4.12 9.44 -30.08
N GLN A 254 4.11 9.37 -28.73
CA GLN A 254 5.10 8.62 -27.97
C GLN A 254 5.02 7.12 -28.24
N TYR A 255 3.81 6.57 -28.37
CA TYR A 255 3.59 5.15 -28.64
C TYR A 255 3.72 4.77 -30.12
N TYR A 256 3.92 5.74 -31.03
CA TYR A 256 4.25 5.46 -32.41
C TYR A 256 5.68 5.00 -32.57
N ILE A 257 5.89 3.79 -33.10
CA ILE A 257 7.23 3.18 -33.25
C ILE A 257 7.61 3.20 -34.74
N LYS A 258 8.49 4.14 -35.08
CA LYS A 258 8.96 4.33 -36.46
C LYS A 258 9.53 3.03 -37.04
N GLY A 259 9.07 2.68 -38.25
CA GLY A 259 9.52 1.49 -38.98
C GLY A 259 8.85 0.17 -38.55
N LYS A 260 8.02 0.19 -37.49
CA LYS A 260 7.23 -0.97 -37.05
C LYS A 260 5.72 -0.74 -37.14
N ASP A 261 5.28 0.49 -36.95
CA ASP A 261 3.87 0.85 -37.09
C ASP A 261 3.59 1.31 -38.52
N VAL A 262 2.81 0.51 -39.24
CA VAL A 262 2.33 0.86 -40.57
C VAL A 262 1.13 1.81 -40.42
N ASN A 263 1.26 3.04 -40.94
CA ASN A 263 0.19 4.05 -40.96
C ASN A 263 -0.46 4.31 -39.59
N PHE A 264 0.33 4.32 -38.51
CA PHE A 264 -0.15 4.57 -37.12
C PHE A 264 -1.16 3.56 -36.57
N VAL A 265 -1.54 2.52 -37.28
CA VAL A 265 -2.63 1.61 -36.89
C VAL A 265 -2.47 1.01 -35.50
N SER A 266 -1.25 0.65 -35.08
CA SER A 266 -1.03 0.03 -33.77
C SER A 266 -1.11 1.04 -32.63
N SER A 267 -0.56 2.26 -32.81
CA SER A 267 -0.70 3.32 -31.82
C SER A 267 -2.15 3.81 -31.71
N ASP A 268 -2.86 4.01 -32.83
CA ASP A 268 -4.27 4.38 -32.86
C ASP A 268 -5.13 3.36 -32.08
N ARG A 269 -4.93 2.07 -32.34
CA ARG A 269 -5.64 0.99 -31.64
C ARG A 269 -5.37 1.02 -30.13
N PHE A 270 -4.14 1.26 -29.72
CA PHE A 270 -3.79 1.37 -28.33
C PHE A 270 -4.47 2.58 -27.66
N MET A 271 -4.41 3.75 -28.31
CA MET A 271 -5.05 4.96 -27.82
C MET A 271 -6.56 4.90 -27.78
N GLU A 272 -7.17 4.18 -28.73
CA GLU A 272 -8.62 3.91 -28.71
C GLU A 272 -9.06 3.22 -27.42
N ARG A 273 -8.28 2.27 -26.87
CA ARG A 273 -8.58 1.61 -25.59
C ARG A 273 -8.53 2.62 -24.44
N ILE A 274 -7.55 3.49 -24.41
CA ILE A 274 -7.44 4.53 -23.39
C ILE A 274 -8.63 5.50 -23.47
N ARG A 275 -8.99 5.97 -24.68
CA ARG A 275 -10.14 6.87 -24.91
C ARG A 275 -11.48 6.21 -24.56
N SER A 276 -11.61 4.90 -24.80
CA SER A 276 -12.82 4.15 -24.47
C SER A 276 -12.97 3.96 -22.94
N LEU A 277 -11.88 3.76 -22.23
CA LEU A 277 -11.84 3.47 -20.80
C LEU A 277 -11.89 4.73 -19.92
N SER A 278 -11.52 5.91 -20.44
CA SER A 278 -11.34 7.10 -19.62
C SER A 278 -11.76 8.39 -20.31
N GLN A 279 -12.07 9.40 -19.50
CA GLN A 279 -12.28 10.78 -19.92
C GLN A 279 -11.03 11.61 -19.62
N ALA A 280 -10.57 12.39 -20.59
CA ALA A 280 -9.42 13.27 -20.41
C ALA A 280 -9.78 14.48 -19.55
N VAL A 281 -8.95 14.73 -18.53
CA VAL A 281 -9.07 15.86 -17.62
C VAL A 281 -7.70 16.50 -17.46
N PRO A 282 -7.51 17.79 -17.78
CA PRO A 282 -6.25 18.50 -17.54
C PRO A 282 -6.08 18.83 -16.05
N LEU A 283 -4.86 18.68 -15.57
CA LEU A 283 -4.42 19.26 -14.30
C LEU A 283 -3.22 20.14 -14.58
N LEU A 284 -3.51 21.39 -14.88
CA LEU A 284 -2.52 22.43 -15.14
C LEU A 284 -2.17 23.13 -13.81
N GLY A 285 -1.04 23.82 -13.77
CA GLY A 285 -0.66 24.60 -12.59
C GLY A 285 0.82 24.47 -12.25
N LYS A 286 1.21 25.06 -11.12
CA LYS A 286 2.59 25.03 -10.63
C LYS A 286 2.91 23.69 -9.95
N SER A 287 4.17 23.28 -10.04
CA SER A 287 4.65 22.12 -9.28
C SER A 287 4.46 22.35 -7.78
N ARG A 288 4.02 21.29 -7.08
CA ARG A 288 3.81 21.22 -5.62
C ARG A 288 4.98 20.54 -4.89
N ARG A 289 6.06 20.25 -5.62
CA ARG A 289 7.31 19.68 -5.08
C ARG A 289 8.25 20.76 -4.60
#